data_0a6f3e3afe2c39fbc7516a3300a81e40
#
_entry.id   0a6f3e3afe2c39fbc7516a3300a81e40
#
_cell.length_a   1.000
_cell.length_b   1.000
_cell.length_c   1.000
_cell.angle_alpha   90.00
_cell.angle_beta   90.00
_cell.angle_gamma   90.00
#
_symmetry.space_group_name_H-M   'P 1'
#
loop_
_entity.id
_entity.type
_entity.pdbx_description
1 polymer ?
#
loop_
_entity_poly.entity_id
_entity_poly.type
_entity_poly.pdbx_seq_one_letter_code
_entity_poly.pdbx_strand_id
1 'polypeptide(L)'
;EFIKIAQEEGMWVLLRPGPYVCAEWEFGGLPPYLLQIPDIKVRCMDPRYMQAVTSYVTHLAAEVKPLLVTSGGPIVMVQIENEYGSYGNDKEYLYALKDLWVKNGINVPFYTADGATAFMLEAGAVDGAAIGLDSGGSEADFAAAKKQNPNVPAFSSETYPGWLTHWGEQWQRPGIEGISREVKFLMDTKRSFNLYVIHGGTNFGYTAGANSGGKGYQPDVTSYDYDAPINEQGAPTPKYQALRQLIGSYLPKGKKLPAIPAPVPMISIPEFTLQPFTSVWDHLPQPVKSPQPKPFEPYGQDYGCRLYRTTLIGRK
;
A
#
# COMPACT_ATOMS: atom_id res chain seq x y z
N GLU A 1 1.20 17.66 -4.53
CA GLU A 1 0.08 18.39 -3.92
C GLU A 1 -0.23 17.85 -2.52
N PHE A 2 -0.56 16.57 -2.36
CA PHE A 2 -0.90 15.94 -1.06
C PHE A 2 0.13 16.22 0.05
N ILE A 3 1.43 16.05 -0.24
CA ILE A 3 2.51 16.28 0.72
C ILE A 3 2.56 17.77 1.16
N LYS A 4 2.26 18.70 0.26
CA LYS A 4 2.20 20.14 0.59
C LYS A 4 1.02 20.46 1.49
N ILE A 5 -0.15 19.85 1.25
CA ILE A 5 -1.31 19.99 2.13
C ILE A 5 -0.99 19.44 3.52
N ALA A 6 -0.31 18.30 3.62
CA ALA A 6 0.13 17.77 4.91
C ALA A 6 1.06 18.76 5.65
N GLN A 7 1.94 19.47 4.93
CA GLN A 7 2.79 20.50 5.50
C GLN A 7 1.98 21.72 5.99
N GLU A 8 1.01 22.15 5.21
CA GLU A 8 0.10 23.26 5.57
C GLU A 8 -0.70 22.95 6.83
N GLU A 9 -1.08 21.67 7.01
CA GLU A 9 -1.73 21.16 8.22
C GLU A 9 -0.75 20.88 9.38
N GLY A 10 0.53 21.18 9.22
CA GLY A 10 1.57 21.02 10.25
C GLY A 10 1.99 19.57 10.51
N MET A 11 1.77 18.67 9.56
CA MET A 11 2.12 17.25 9.66
C MET A 11 3.49 16.95 9.04
N TRP A 12 4.20 15.98 9.64
CA TRP A 12 5.37 15.37 9.04
C TRP A 12 4.95 14.21 8.14
N VAL A 13 5.78 13.92 7.14
CA VAL A 13 5.53 12.87 6.17
C VAL A 13 6.61 11.80 6.24
N LEU A 14 6.21 10.55 6.44
CA LEU A 14 7.02 9.36 6.18
C LEU A 14 6.62 8.86 4.78
N LEU A 15 7.51 9.02 3.81
CA LEU A 15 7.22 8.67 2.43
C LEU A 15 7.40 7.17 2.21
N ARG A 16 6.40 6.54 1.59
CA ARG A 16 6.40 5.11 1.22
C ARG A 16 6.38 4.98 -0.31
N PRO A 17 7.55 5.09 -0.98
CA PRO A 17 7.59 5.23 -2.43
C PRO A 17 7.67 3.90 -3.20
N GLY A 18 7.76 2.77 -2.55
CA GLY A 18 7.98 1.47 -3.17
C GLY A 18 9.43 1.25 -3.68
N PRO A 19 9.62 0.62 -4.86
CA PRO A 19 8.74 0.50 -6.04
C PRO A 19 7.52 -0.45 -5.90
N TYR A 20 7.60 -1.48 -5.09
CA TYR A 20 6.46 -2.31 -4.71
C TYR A 20 5.81 -1.69 -3.47
N VAL A 21 4.50 -1.45 -3.52
CA VAL A 21 3.76 -0.78 -2.44
C VAL A 21 2.70 -1.67 -1.78
N CYS A 22 2.42 -2.84 -2.33
CA CYS A 22 1.33 -3.73 -1.91
C CYS A 22 -0.04 -3.05 -2.05
N ALA A 23 -0.66 -2.64 -0.95
CA ALA A 23 -1.86 -1.80 -0.86
C ALA A 23 -3.09 -2.39 -1.56
N GLU A 24 -3.12 -3.71 -1.78
CA GLU A 24 -4.15 -4.37 -2.60
C GLU A 24 -4.39 -3.64 -3.93
N TRP A 25 -3.32 -3.08 -4.46
CA TRP A 25 -3.27 -2.47 -5.78
C TRP A 25 -2.81 -3.48 -6.82
N GLU A 26 -3.28 -3.33 -8.05
CA GLU A 26 -2.88 -4.21 -9.15
C GLU A 26 -1.36 -4.36 -9.23
N PHE A 27 -0.89 -5.61 -9.24
CA PHE A 27 0.54 -5.99 -9.26
C PHE A 27 1.38 -5.31 -8.15
N GLY A 28 0.74 -4.94 -7.03
CA GLY A 28 1.39 -4.22 -5.92
C GLY A 28 1.96 -2.86 -6.30
N GLY A 29 1.41 -2.22 -7.34
CA GLY A 29 1.85 -0.93 -7.86
C GLY A 29 2.99 -1.01 -8.88
N LEU A 30 3.52 -2.21 -9.16
CA LEU A 30 4.48 -2.39 -10.25
C LEU A 30 3.76 -2.26 -11.61
N PRO A 31 4.35 -1.58 -12.60
CA PRO A 31 3.68 -1.39 -13.87
C PRO A 31 3.58 -2.70 -14.67
N PRO A 32 2.39 -3.08 -15.17
CA PRO A 32 2.14 -4.35 -15.84
C PRO A 32 2.99 -4.58 -17.10
N TYR A 33 3.49 -3.52 -17.74
CA TYR A 33 4.38 -3.67 -18.90
C TYR A 33 5.62 -4.53 -18.62
N LEU A 34 6.03 -4.63 -17.34
CA LEU A 34 7.14 -5.50 -16.95
C LEU A 34 6.86 -6.96 -17.32
N LEU A 35 5.60 -7.39 -17.24
CA LEU A 35 5.17 -8.75 -17.57
C LEU A 35 5.18 -9.04 -19.08
N GLN A 36 5.39 -8.04 -19.93
CA GLN A 36 5.67 -8.24 -21.36
C GLN A 36 7.07 -8.81 -21.61
N ILE A 37 7.96 -8.67 -20.64
CA ILE A 37 9.32 -9.20 -20.70
C ILE A 37 9.27 -10.67 -20.28
N PRO A 38 9.54 -11.63 -21.16
CA PRO A 38 9.52 -13.04 -20.81
C PRO A 38 10.48 -13.34 -19.64
N ASP A 39 10.05 -14.16 -18.71
CA ASP A 39 10.87 -14.64 -17.58
C ASP A 39 11.41 -13.55 -16.64
N ILE A 40 10.87 -12.34 -16.68
CA ILE A 40 11.28 -11.27 -15.75
C ILE A 40 11.11 -11.71 -14.30
N LYS A 41 12.07 -11.36 -13.48
CA LYS A 41 11.98 -11.48 -12.02
C LYS A 41 11.91 -10.10 -11.42
N VAL A 42 10.86 -9.85 -10.66
CA VAL A 42 10.65 -8.57 -9.97
C VAL A 42 11.15 -8.64 -8.52
N ARG A 43 11.35 -7.49 -7.89
CA ARG A 43 11.79 -7.35 -6.50
C ARG A 43 13.10 -8.13 -6.23
N CYS A 44 14.06 -8.04 -7.14
CA CYS A 44 15.39 -8.66 -7.05
C CYS A 44 16.36 -7.96 -8.01
N MET A 45 17.62 -8.42 -8.05
CA MET A 45 18.67 -7.88 -8.90
C MET A 45 18.58 -8.27 -10.39
N ASP A 46 17.41 -8.69 -10.91
CA ASP A 46 17.23 -8.85 -12.36
C ASP A 46 17.55 -7.52 -13.07
N PRO A 47 18.53 -7.45 -13.97
CA PRO A 47 19.00 -6.18 -14.55
C PRO A 47 17.90 -5.44 -15.33
N ARG A 48 16.92 -6.14 -15.90
CA ARG A 48 15.79 -5.57 -16.63
C ARG A 48 14.81 -4.89 -15.66
N TYR A 49 14.55 -5.52 -14.51
CA TYR A 49 13.77 -4.94 -13.43
C TYR A 49 14.49 -3.74 -12.82
N MET A 50 15.78 -3.88 -12.49
CA MET A 50 16.57 -2.80 -11.91
C MET A 50 16.72 -1.59 -12.83
N GLN A 51 16.69 -1.78 -14.15
CA GLN A 51 16.63 -0.67 -15.11
C GLN A 51 15.33 0.13 -14.96
N ALA A 52 14.18 -0.55 -14.86
CA ALA A 52 12.89 0.10 -14.64
C ALA A 52 12.85 0.81 -13.27
N VAL A 53 13.32 0.14 -12.21
CA VAL A 53 13.44 0.71 -10.85
C VAL A 53 14.31 1.96 -10.85
N THR A 54 15.45 1.93 -11.53
CA THR A 54 16.37 3.08 -11.63
C THR A 54 15.66 4.28 -12.29
N SER A 55 14.94 4.04 -13.36
CA SER A 55 14.16 5.10 -14.04
C SER A 55 13.09 5.67 -13.10
N TYR A 56 12.31 4.81 -12.46
CA TYR A 56 11.27 5.20 -11.50
C TYR A 56 11.83 6.04 -10.35
N VAL A 57 12.85 5.53 -9.65
CA VAL A 57 13.46 6.21 -8.50
C VAL A 57 14.04 7.57 -8.91
N THR A 58 14.68 7.66 -10.09
CA THR A 58 15.26 8.91 -10.58
C THR A 58 14.18 9.98 -10.79
N HIS A 59 13.06 9.62 -11.42
CA HIS A 59 11.96 10.57 -11.66
C HIS A 59 11.26 10.95 -10.35
N LEU A 60 10.94 9.97 -9.49
CA LEU A 60 10.27 10.26 -8.24
C LEU A 60 11.15 11.07 -7.28
N ALA A 61 12.45 10.77 -7.21
CA ALA A 61 13.38 11.53 -6.38
C ALA A 61 13.44 13.01 -6.80
N ALA A 62 13.39 13.31 -8.09
CA ALA A 62 13.32 14.69 -8.57
C ALA A 62 12.09 15.44 -8.06
N GLU A 63 10.93 14.76 -8.01
CA GLU A 63 9.67 15.33 -7.52
C GLU A 63 9.67 15.54 -6.00
N VAL A 64 10.24 14.60 -5.22
CA VAL A 64 10.14 14.62 -3.76
C VAL A 64 11.29 15.32 -3.06
N LYS A 65 12.46 15.43 -3.70
CA LYS A 65 13.64 16.08 -3.14
C LYS A 65 13.40 17.51 -2.64
N PRO A 66 12.64 18.37 -3.34
CA PRO A 66 12.30 19.70 -2.84
C PRO A 66 11.40 19.69 -1.60
N LEU A 67 10.78 18.54 -1.28
CA LEU A 67 9.85 18.36 -0.18
C LEU A 67 10.48 17.66 1.03
N LEU A 68 11.78 17.37 0.99
CA LEU A 68 12.51 16.81 2.13
C LEU A 68 12.64 17.85 3.24
N VAL A 69 12.69 17.40 4.49
CA VAL A 69 12.91 18.29 5.65
C VAL A 69 14.22 19.06 5.52
N THR A 70 15.24 18.47 4.92
CA THR A 70 16.53 19.12 4.60
C THR A 70 16.44 20.23 3.56
N SER A 71 15.32 20.30 2.83
CA SER A 71 15.00 21.36 1.88
C SER A 71 13.85 22.28 2.37
N GLY A 72 13.42 22.13 3.65
CA GLY A 72 12.33 22.90 4.24
C GLY A 72 10.93 22.29 4.03
N GLY A 73 10.83 21.08 3.48
CA GLY A 73 9.58 20.35 3.30
C GLY A 73 9.22 19.46 4.50
N PRO A 74 8.12 18.70 4.44
CA PRO A 74 7.63 17.90 5.55
C PRO A 74 8.15 16.46 5.55
N ILE A 75 8.85 15.97 4.51
CA ILE A 75 9.30 14.57 4.43
C ILE A 75 10.50 14.37 5.36
N VAL A 76 10.31 13.57 6.41
CA VAL A 76 11.32 13.31 7.44
C VAL A 76 11.99 11.95 7.29
N MET A 77 11.33 10.97 6.67
CA MET A 77 11.86 9.62 6.44
C MET A 77 11.34 9.06 5.11
N VAL A 78 12.09 8.13 4.52
CA VAL A 78 11.71 7.41 3.30
C VAL A 78 11.81 5.91 3.53
N GLN A 79 10.76 5.17 3.17
CA GLN A 79 10.73 3.71 3.23
C GLN A 79 11.52 3.10 2.07
N ILE A 80 12.21 2.01 2.36
CA ILE A 80 12.86 1.15 1.37
C ILE A 80 11.99 -0.08 1.18
N GLU A 81 11.48 -0.27 -0.03
CA GLU A 81 10.63 -1.41 -0.40
C GLU A 81 9.33 -1.49 0.43
N ASN A 82 8.67 -2.63 0.51
CA ASN A 82 7.51 -2.88 1.36
C ASN A 82 7.40 -4.36 1.69
N GLU A 83 7.40 -4.70 2.99
CA GLU A 83 7.25 -6.08 3.50
C GLU A 83 8.16 -7.09 2.77
N TYR A 84 9.38 -6.65 2.46
CA TYR A 84 10.29 -7.46 1.65
C TYR A 84 10.64 -8.78 2.32
N GLY A 85 10.70 -8.79 3.65
CA GLY A 85 11.01 -9.98 4.43
C GLY A 85 9.95 -11.09 4.34
N SER A 86 8.73 -10.78 3.92
CA SER A 86 7.70 -11.78 3.62
C SER A 86 7.73 -12.27 2.17
N TYR A 87 8.47 -11.60 1.29
CA TYR A 87 8.59 -11.90 -0.14
C TYR A 87 9.89 -12.60 -0.51
N GLY A 88 11.03 -12.12 0.01
CA GLY A 88 12.34 -12.60 -0.39
C GLY A 88 13.43 -12.28 0.63
N ASN A 89 14.68 -12.55 0.23
CA ASN A 89 15.87 -12.34 1.05
C ASN A 89 17.07 -11.81 0.26
N ASP A 90 16.84 -11.20 -0.90
CA ASP A 90 17.90 -10.59 -1.73
C ASP A 90 18.34 -9.26 -1.12
N LYS A 91 19.31 -9.34 -0.22
CA LYS A 91 19.89 -8.17 0.44
C LYS A 91 20.57 -7.21 -0.52
N GLU A 92 21.17 -7.73 -1.59
CA GLU A 92 21.84 -6.92 -2.60
C GLU A 92 20.83 -5.97 -3.27
N TYR A 93 19.63 -6.47 -3.56
CA TYR A 93 18.52 -5.67 -4.07
C TYR A 93 18.12 -4.53 -3.12
N LEU A 94 17.95 -4.83 -1.82
CA LEU A 94 17.56 -3.82 -0.84
C LEU A 94 18.61 -2.71 -0.69
N TYR A 95 19.88 -3.09 -0.64
CA TYR A 95 20.97 -2.12 -0.59
C TYR A 95 21.10 -1.32 -1.88
N ALA A 96 20.96 -1.96 -3.04
CA ALA A 96 20.93 -1.27 -4.32
C ALA A 96 19.80 -0.25 -4.41
N LEU A 97 18.62 -0.59 -3.90
CA LEU A 97 17.48 0.34 -3.84
C LEU A 97 17.76 1.53 -2.92
N LYS A 98 18.29 1.30 -1.72
CA LYS A 98 18.74 2.38 -0.82
C LYS A 98 19.76 3.29 -1.50
N ASP A 99 20.76 2.71 -2.15
CA ASP A 99 21.83 3.45 -2.81
C ASP A 99 21.28 4.30 -3.99
N LEU A 100 20.28 3.80 -4.70
CA LEU A 100 19.60 4.58 -5.73
C LEU A 100 18.95 5.83 -5.15
N TRP A 101 18.24 5.73 -4.01
CA TRP A 101 17.67 6.89 -3.34
C TRP A 101 18.75 7.89 -2.92
N VAL A 102 19.80 7.43 -2.28
CA VAL A 102 20.94 8.27 -1.83
C VAL A 102 21.60 8.96 -3.04
N LYS A 103 21.88 8.21 -4.11
CA LYS A 103 22.49 8.73 -5.35
C LYS A 103 21.64 9.82 -6.01
N ASN A 104 20.33 9.73 -5.89
CA ASN A 104 19.41 10.75 -6.41
C ASN A 104 19.18 11.93 -5.44
N GLY A 105 19.92 11.96 -4.33
CA GLY A 105 19.97 13.09 -3.41
C GLY A 105 18.92 13.05 -2.29
N ILE A 106 18.36 11.89 -1.99
CA ILE A 106 17.53 11.69 -0.80
C ILE A 106 18.46 11.55 0.41
N ASN A 107 18.45 12.56 1.27
CA ASN A 107 19.37 12.72 2.38
C ASN A 107 18.66 12.80 3.75
N VAL A 108 17.55 12.11 3.87
CA VAL A 108 16.80 11.90 5.12
C VAL A 108 16.98 10.46 5.61
N PRO A 109 16.69 10.15 6.89
CA PRO A 109 16.72 8.78 7.37
C PRO A 109 15.81 7.84 6.56
N PHE A 110 16.24 6.59 6.46
CA PHE A 110 15.45 5.51 5.86
C PHE A 110 14.84 4.61 6.93
N TYR A 111 13.79 3.89 6.54
CA TYR A 111 13.22 2.79 7.31
C TYR A 111 12.76 1.66 6.39
N THR A 112 12.62 0.46 6.94
CA THR A 112 11.95 -0.68 6.31
C THR A 112 10.65 -0.97 7.05
N ALA A 113 9.75 -1.73 6.46
CA ALA A 113 8.50 -2.16 7.07
C ALA A 113 8.33 -3.65 6.82
N ASP A 114 8.32 -4.45 7.89
CA ASP A 114 8.29 -5.91 7.82
C ASP A 114 7.54 -6.50 9.01
N GLY A 115 7.01 -7.72 8.85
CA GLY A 115 6.42 -8.48 9.94
C GLY A 115 7.43 -8.76 11.07
N ALA A 116 6.97 -8.85 12.30
CA ALA A 116 7.81 -8.95 13.50
C ALA A 116 8.50 -10.31 13.73
N THR A 117 8.41 -11.27 12.80
CA THR A 117 9.13 -12.54 12.92
C THR A 117 10.63 -12.35 12.69
N ALA A 118 11.45 -13.16 13.37
CA ALA A 118 12.91 -13.09 13.21
C ALA A 118 13.34 -13.25 11.74
N PHE A 119 12.70 -14.17 11.01
CA PHE A 119 12.98 -14.40 9.59
C PHE A 119 12.67 -13.17 8.73
N MET A 120 11.47 -12.57 8.89
CA MET A 120 11.08 -11.41 8.09
C MET A 120 11.96 -10.19 8.40
N LEU A 121 12.24 -9.95 9.67
CA LEU A 121 13.15 -8.86 10.08
C LEU A 121 14.57 -9.06 9.56
N GLU A 122 15.10 -10.30 9.61
CA GLU A 122 16.40 -10.61 9.05
C GLU A 122 16.43 -10.38 7.54
N ALA A 123 15.40 -10.84 6.81
CA ALA A 123 15.32 -10.72 5.36
C ALA A 123 15.03 -9.29 4.88
N GLY A 124 14.17 -8.52 5.56
CA GLY A 124 13.74 -7.20 5.16
C GLY A 124 14.59 -6.03 5.67
N ALA A 125 15.21 -6.14 6.84
CA ALA A 125 15.97 -5.04 7.44
C ALA A 125 17.19 -4.61 6.62
N VAL A 126 17.47 -3.31 6.61
CA VAL A 126 18.62 -2.68 5.95
C VAL A 126 19.44 -1.93 7.00
N ASP A 127 20.77 -2.09 6.98
CA ASP A 127 21.65 -1.47 7.95
C ASP A 127 21.52 0.05 7.98
N GLY A 128 21.40 0.59 9.21
CA GLY A 128 21.22 2.02 9.44
C GLY A 128 19.83 2.57 9.14
N ALA A 129 18.90 1.75 8.63
CA ALA A 129 17.50 2.11 8.51
C ALA A 129 16.75 1.80 9.80
N ALA A 130 15.76 2.62 10.17
CA ALA A 130 14.83 2.30 11.25
C ALA A 130 13.99 1.08 10.91
N ILE A 131 13.50 0.35 11.91
CA ILE A 131 12.66 -0.83 11.72
C ILE A 131 11.20 -0.43 11.93
N GLY A 132 10.42 -0.45 10.85
CA GLY A 132 8.96 -0.46 10.90
C GLY A 132 8.45 -1.88 11.10
N LEU A 133 7.45 -2.04 11.94
CA LEU A 133 6.81 -3.31 12.24
C LEU A 133 5.38 -3.34 11.71
N ASP A 134 4.99 -4.45 11.10
CA ASP A 134 3.67 -4.68 10.53
C ASP A 134 3.02 -5.91 11.22
N SER A 135 2.30 -5.77 12.33
CA SER A 135 2.20 -4.62 13.22
C SER A 135 3.13 -4.77 14.43
N GLY A 136 3.39 -3.63 15.13
CA GLY A 136 4.07 -3.62 16.42
C GLY A 136 3.07 -3.62 17.58
N GLY A 137 2.24 -4.65 17.71
CA GLY A 137 1.16 -4.73 18.68
C GLY A 137 1.55 -5.21 20.09
N SER A 138 2.78 -5.66 20.31
CA SER A 138 3.23 -6.26 21.56
C SER A 138 4.68 -5.95 21.93
N GLU A 139 5.05 -6.13 23.20
CA GLU A 139 6.46 -6.04 23.64
C GLU A 139 7.36 -7.04 22.92
N ALA A 140 6.84 -8.21 22.55
CA ALA A 140 7.60 -9.24 21.86
C ALA A 140 8.05 -8.76 20.47
N ASP A 141 7.19 -8.04 19.74
CA ASP A 141 7.49 -7.51 18.41
C ASP A 141 8.63 -6.50 18.48
N PHE A 142 8.58 -5.57 19.44
CA PHE A 142 9.65 -4.60 19.64
C PHE A 142 10.95 -5.24 20.18
N ALA A 143 10.84 -6.29 20.97
CA ALA A 143 12.00 -7.06 21.40
C ALA A 143 12.68 -7.77 20.22
N ALA A 144 11.89 -8.32 19.28
CA ALA A 144 12.40 -8.92 18.05
C ALA A 144 13.13 -7.87 17.18
N ALA A 145 12.54 -6.69 16.97
CA ALA A 145 13.19 -5.60 16.26
C ALA A 145 14.49 -5.15 16.91
N LYS A 146 14.50 -4.99 18.24
CA LYS A 146 15.70 -4.63 19.00
C LYS A 146 16.78 -5.70 18.94
N LYS A 147 16.40 -6.98 18.90
CA LYS A 147 17.35 -8.08 18.72
C LYS A 147 17.96 -8.06 17.32
N GLN A 148 17.17 -7.73 16.30
CA GLN A 148 17.64 -7.61 14.91
C GLN A 148 18.64 -6.47 14.75
N ASN A 149 18.31 -5.28 15.27
CA ASN A 149 19.24 -4.14 15.26
C ASN A 149 19.02 -3.24 16.50
N PRO A 150 19.87 -3.35 17.53
CA PRO A 150 19.71 -2.56 18.75
C PRO A 150 20.04 -1.08 18.59
N ASN A 151 20.69 -0.70 17.47
CA ASN A 151 21.24 0.65 17.25
C ASN A 151 20.31 1.57 16.44
N VAL A 152 19.14 1.08 16.04
CA VAL A 152 18.16 1.87 15.28
C VAL A 152 16.82 1.92 16.02
N PRO A 153 16.01 2.97 15.80
CA PRO A 153 14.67 3.01 16.36
C PRO A 153 13.76 1.96 15.69
N ALA A 154 12.77 1.50 16.45
CA ALA A 154 11.67 0.67 15.95
C ALA A 154 10.32 1.33 16.26
N PHE A 155 9.35 1.21 15.35
CA PHE A 155 8.00 1.74 15.50
C PHE A 155 6.98 0.85 14.79
N SER A 156 5.69 0.96 15.11
CA SER A 156 4.64 0.28 14.36
C SER A 156 4.35 1.07 13.09
N SER A 157 4.85 0.60 11.96
CA SER A 157 4.68 1.28 10.65
C SER A 157 3.31 1.03 10.06
N GLU A 158 2.68 -0.10 10.41
CA GLU A 158 1.33 -0.44 10.02
C GLU A 158 0.55 -1.00 11.20
N THR A 159 -0.26 -0.16 11.82
CA THR A 159 -1.21 -0.54 12.86
C THR A 159 -2.59 -0.63 12.23
N TYR A 160 -3.21 -1.82 12.22
CA TYR A 160 -4.37 -2.12 11.39
C TYR A 160 -5.71 -1.84 12.09
N PRO A 161 -6.42 -0.75 11.75
CA PRO A 161 -7.75 -0.49 12.31
C PRO A 161 -8.85 -1.33 11.66
N GLY A 162 -8.59 -1.92 10.51
CA GLY A 162 -9.52 -2.71 9.72
C GLY A 162 -8.82 -3.79 8.92
N TRP A 163 -9.46 -4.26 7.84
CA TRP A 163 -8.88 -5.22 6.91
C TRP A 163 -9.51 -5.12 5.51
N LEU A 164 -8.79 -5.59 4.52
CA LEU A 164 -9.26 -5.74 3.14
C LEU A 164 -10.36 -6.81 3.03
N THR A 165 -11.12 -6.79 1.93
CA THR A 165 -12.15 -7.78 1.63
C THR A 165 -11.94 -8.32 0.22
N HIS A 166 -11.90 -9.64 0.06
CA HIS A 166 -11.89 -10.27 -1.24
C HIS A 166 -13.28 -10.42 -1.83
N TRP A 167 -13.35 -10.54 -3.14
CA TRP A 167 -14.59 -10.81 -3.84
C TRP A 167 -15.26 -12.10 -3.35
N GLY A 168 -16.54 -12.01 -2.98
CA GLY A 168 -17.33 -13.14 -2.48
C GLY A 168 -17.18 -13.44 -0.99
N GLU A 169 -16.35 -12.70 -0.27
CA GLU A 169 -16.25 -12.80 1.19
C GLU A 169 -17.30 -11.91 1.89
N GLN A 170 -17.52 -12.20 3.17
CA GLN A 170 -18.19 -11.27 4.06
C GLN A 170 -17.29 -10.04 4.29
N TRP A 171 -17.89 -8.86 4.30
CA TRP A 171 -17.16 -7.62 4.58
C TRP A 171 -16.40 -7.73 5.89
N GLN A 172 -15.11 -7.47 5.85
CA GLN A 172 -14.26 -7.47 7.02
C GLN A 172 -14.59 -6.27 7.91
N ARG A 173 -14.92 -6.54 9.16
CA ARG A 173 -15.28 -5.52 10.16
C ARG A 173 -14.74 -5.94 11.54
N PRO A 174 -13.42 -5.80 11.76
CA PRO A 174 -12.78 -6.28 13.01
C PRO A 174 -13.20 -5.51 14.26
N GLY A 175 -13.97 -4.45 14.13
CA GLY A 175 -14.50 -3.72 15.27
C GLY A 175 -13.52 -2.70 15.86
N ILE A 176 -13.82 -2.23 17.08
CA ILE A 176 -13.12 -1.11 17.74
C ILE A 176 -12.14 -1.60 18.82
N GLU A 177 -12.45 -2.71 19.48
CA GLU A 177 -11.75 -3.14 20.68
C GLU A 177 -10.30 -3.55 20.43
N GLY A 178 -10.04 -4.23 19.32
CA GLY A 178 -8.69 -4.69 18.92
C GLY A 178 -7.75 -3.52 18.75
N ILE A 179 -8.11 -2.63 17.83
CA ILE A 179 -7.28 -1.46 17.50
C ILE A 179 -7.16 -0.51 18.72
N SER A 180 -8.20 -0.36 19.55
CA SER A 180 -8.13 0.48 20.74
C SER A 180 -7.13 -0.06 21.76
N ARG A 181 -7.07 -1.40 21.96
CA ARG A 181 -6.06 -2.02 22.83
C ARG A 181 -4.65 -1.81 22.31
N GLU A 182 -4.45 -1.99 21.01
CA GLU A 182 -3.14 -1.84 20.36
C GLU A 182 -2.66 -0.38 20.45
N VAL A 183 -3.48 0.58 20.06
CA VAL A 183 -3.15 2.01 20.18
C VAL A 183 -2.89 2.41 21.63
N LYS A 184 -3.70 1.89 22.58
CA LYS A 184 -3.46 2.13 24.00
C LYS A 184 -2.10 1.60 24.45
N PHE A 185 -1.73 0.39 24.05
CA PHE A 185 -0.42 -0.21 24.35
C PHE A 185 0.71 0.67 23.81
N LEU A 186 0.63 1.10 22.54
CA LEU A 186 1.63 1.94 21.90
C LEU A 186 1.77 3.30 22.60
N MET A 187 0.66 3.92 22.98
CA MET A 187 0.65 5.19 23.73
C MET A 187 1.22 5.03 25.13
N ASP A 188 0.81 4.00 25.88
CA ASP A 188 1.30 3.72 27.24
C ASP A 188 2.81 3.47 27.27
N THR A 189 3.33 2.80 26.25
CA THR A 189 4.75 2.47 26.12
C THR A 189 5.55 3.53 25.35
N LYS A 190 4.92 4.66 24.98
CA LYS A 190 5.52 5.79 24.26
C LYS A 190 6.19 5.37 22.95
N ARG A 191 5.57 4.48 22.22
CA ARG A 191 6.02 4.01 20.91
C ARG A 191 5.34 4.79 19.79
N SER A 192 6.09 5.09 18.76
CA SER A 192 5.53 5.70 17.55
C SER A 192 4.76 4.66 16.75
N PHE A 193 3.68 5.09 16.11
CA PHE A 193 2.85 4.23 15.28
C PHE A 193 2.22 5.00 14.13
N ASN A 194 1.81 4.26 13.11
CA ASN A 194 1.08 4.75 11.96
C ASN A 194 -0.12 3.83 11.70
N LEU A 195 -1.31 4.41 11.52
CA LEU A 195 -2.51 3.63 11.19
C LEU A 195 -2.53 3.29 9.70
N TYR A 196 -2.52 1.99 9.38
CA TYR A 196 -2.75 1.52 8.02
C TYR A 196 -4.15 0.88 7.92
N VAL A 197 -5.13 1.61 7.47
CA VAL A 197 -5.16 2.97 6.98
C VAL A 197 -6.13 3.81 7.82
N ILE A 198 -5.89 5.14 7.92
CA ILE A 198 -6.87 6.07 8.50
C ILE A 198 -8.07 6.26 7.56
N HIS A 199 -7.84 6.15 6.25
CA HIS A 199 -8.79 6.21 5.15
C HIS A 199 -8.27 5.34 4.02
N GLY A 200 -9.03 4.35 3.60
CA GLY A 200 -8.61 3.41 2.56
C GLY A 200 -8.86 3.91 1.14
N GLY A 201 -10.06 4.39 0.87
CA GLY A 201 -10.45 4.90 -0.45
C GLY A 201 -11.08 3.86 -1.36
N THR A 202 -11.02 4.11 -2.66
CA THR A 202 -11.66 3.30 -3.71
C THR A 202 -10.67 2.99 -4.83
N ASN A 203 -10.48 1.72 -5.14
CA ASN A 203 -9.69 1.27 -6.28
C ASN A 203 -10.58 1.25 -7.53
N PHE A 204 -10.70 2.38 -8.20
CA PHE A 204 -11.60 2.54 -9.34
C PHE A 204 -11.24 1.63 -10.53
N GLY A 205 -12.28 1.19 -11.25
CA GLY A 205 -12.13 0.38 -12.45
C GLY A 205 -11.57 -1.02 -12.15
N TYR A 206 -10.41 -1.34 -12.72
CA TYR A 206 -9.73 -2.63 -12.60
C TYR A 206 -8.41 -2.53 -11.82
N THR A 207 -8.25 -1.53 -10.97
CA THR A 207 -7.00 -1.28 -10.24
C THR A 207 -6.91 -1.99 -8.90
N ALA A 208 -8.01 -2.61 -8.42
CA ALA A 208 -7.94 -3.51 -7.27
C ALA A 208 -7.07 -4.72 -7.60
N GLY A 209 -6.20 -5.07 -6.65
CA GLY A 209 -5.30 -6.20 -6.78
C GLY A 209 -5.94 -7.53 -6.41
N ALA A 210 -5.10 -8.48 -6.07
CA ALA A 210 -5.51 -9.78 -5.60
C ALA A 210 -4.43 -10.38 -4.71
N ASN A 211 -4.83 -11.11 -3.68
CA ASN A 211 -3.91 -12.01 -3.00
C ASN A 211 -3.82 -13.34 -3.75
N SER A 212 -2.65 -13.95 -3.70
CA SER A 212 -2.37 -15.24 -4.33
C SER A 212 -1.56 -16.09 -3.39
N GLY A 213 -1.88 -17.36 -3.27
CA GLY A 213 -1.19 -18.24 -2.34
C GLY A 213 -2.03 -19.46 -1.97
N GLY A 214 -1.94 -19.94 -0.74
CA GLY A 214 -2.50 -21.21 -0.27
C GLY A 214 -3.98 -21.48 -0.56
N LYS A 215 -4.79 -20.44 -0.82
CA LYS A 215 -6.20 -20.55 -1.23
C LYS A 215 -6.45 -20.25 -2.71
N GLY A 216 -5.39 -20.07 -3.51
CA GLY A 216 -5.48 -19.69 -4.91
C GLY A 216 -5.59 -18.17 -5.12
N TYR A 217 -6.23 -17.77 -6.22
CA TYR A 217 -6.39 -16.37 -6.60
C TYR A 217 -7.62 -15.77 -5.91
N GLN A 218 -7.40 -14.73 -5.12
CA GLN A 218 -8.42 -14.05 -4.33
C GLN A 218 -8.43 -12.55 -4.73
N PRO A 219 -9.26 -12.15 -5.69
CA PRO A 219 -9.33 -10.76 -6.12
C PRO A 219 -9.98 -9.90 -5.05
N ASP A 220 -9.44 -8.70 -4.87
CA ASP A 220 -9.98 -7.71 -3.97
C ASP A 220 -11.20 -7.01 -4.57
N VAL A 221 -12.10 -6.52 -3.73
CA VAL A 221 -13.21 -5.70 -4.18
C VAL A 221 -12.73 -4.28 -4.50
N THR A 222 -13.50 -3.55 -5.33
CA THR A 222 -13.20 -2.17 -5.71
C THR A 222 -13.13 -1.22 -4.52
N SER A 223 -14.00 -1.40 -3.53
CA SER A 223 -13.98 -0.60 -2.30
C SER A 223 -12.79 -1.00 -1.43
N TYR A 224 -11.98 -0.04 -1.07
CA TYR A 224 -10.94 -0.18 -0.07
C TYR A 224 -11.35 0.55 1.22
N ASP A 225 -12.63 0.44 1.60
CA ASP A 225 -13.18 1.01 2.84
C ASP A 225 -12.37 0.58 4.06
N TYR A 226 -11.94 -0.68 4.08
CA TYR A 226 -11.03 -1.25 5.09
C TYR A 226 -11.62 -1.26 6.49
N ASP A 227 -12.90 -0.91 6.67
CA ASP A 227 -13.47 -0.58 7.98
C ASP A 227 -12.62 0.48 8.72
N ALA A 228 -12.06 1.42 7.96
CA ALA A 228 -11.14 2.44 8.43
C ALA A 228 -11.81 3.47 9.36
N PRO A 229 -11.04 4.21 10.16
CA PRO A 229 -11.57 5.30 10.99
C PRO A 229 -12.31 6.38 10.19
N ILE A 230 -11.86 6.68 8.98
CA ILE A 230 -12.57 7.54 8.02
C ILE A 230 -13.04 6.63 6.88
N ASN A 231 -14.35 6.62 6.63
CA ASN A 231 -14.93 5.76 5.60
C ASN A 231 -14.59 6.26 4.17
N GLU A 232 -14.93 5.45 3.17
CA GLU A 232 -14.67 5.71 1.76
C GLU A 232 -15.23 7.06 1.27
N GLN A 233 -16.30 7.58 1.91
CA GLN A 233 -16.92 8.88 1.60
C GLN A 233 -16.25 10.05 2.34
N GLY A 234 -15.23 9.80 3.15
CA GLY A 234 -14.56 10.83 3.96
C GLY A 234 -15.25 11.17 5.28
N ALA A 235 -16.24 10.39 5.70
CA ALA A 235 -16.94 10.63 6.97
C ALA A 235 -16.28 9.89 8.15
N PRO A 236 -16.18 10.51 9.34
CA PRO A 236 -15.66 9.86 10.53
C PRO A 236 -16.62 8.77 11.02
N THR A 237 -16.09 7.57 11.26
CA THR A 237 -16.83 6.43 11.75
C THR A 237 -16.88 6.38 13.30
N PRO A 238 -17.66 5.48 13.92
CA PRO A 238 -17.55 5.23 15.34
C PRO A 238 -16.13 4.85 15.81
N LYS A 239 -15.37 4.16 14.96
CA LYS A 239 -13.96 3.83 15.18
C LYS A 239 -13.08 5.07 15.27
N TYR A 240 -13.30 6.05 14.38
CA TYR A 240 -12.63 7.35 14.45
C TYR A 240 -12.90 8.04 15.79
N GLN A 241 -14.16 8.05 16.23
CA GLN A 241 -14.54 8.70 17.49
C GLN A 241 -13.85 8.03 18.70
N ALA A 242 -13.83 6.70 18.72
CA ALA A 242 -13.19 5.93 19.80
C ALA A 242 -11.67 6.19 19.85
N LEU A 243 -10.97 6.13 18.70
CA LEU A 243 -9.54 6.41 18.62
C LEU A 243 -9.24 7.87 18.95
N ARG A 244 -10.05 8.79 18.46
CA ARG A 244 -9.93 10.22 18.82
C ARG A 244 -10.04 10.45 20.33
N GLN A 245 -11.00 9.83 20.99
CA GLN A 245 -11.16 9.93 22.44
C GLN A 245 -9.97 9.32 23.17
N LEU A 246 -9.53 8.13 22.75
CA LEU A 246 -8.39 7.44 23.33
C LEU A 246 -7.11 8.29 23.22
N ILE A 247 -6.73 8.69 22.00
CA ILE A 247 -5.53 9.50 21.75
C ILE A 247 -5.64 10.86 22.47
N GLY A 248 -6.83 11.45 22.48
CA GLY A 248 -7.10 12.69 23.17
C GLY A 248 -6.83 12.64 24.68
N SER A 249 -6.99 11.46 25.31
CA SER A 249 -6.69 11.29 26.73
C SER A 249 -5.20 11.38 27.09
N TYR A 250 -4.32 11.25 26.11
CA TYR A 250 -2.85 11.40 26.26
C TYR A 250 -2.34 12.83 25.97
N LEU A 251 -3.22 13.73 25.53
CA LEU A 251 -2.79 15.10 25.26
C LEU A 251 -2.35 15.82 26.53
N PRO A 252 -1.33 16.68 26.44
CA PRO A 252 -0.94 17.56 27.54
C PRO A 252 -2.11 18.41 28.04
N LYS A 253 -2.14 18.70 29.35
CA LYS A 253 -3.18 19.53 29.94
C LYS A 253 -3.31 20.88 29.21
N GLY A 254 -4.54 21.22 28.82
CA GLY A 254 -4.85 22.45 28.11
C GLY A 254 -4.77 22.36 26.58
N LYS A 255 -4.23 21.29 26.01
CA LYS A 255 -4.32 21.02 24.57
C LYS A 255 -5.69 20.47 24.20
N LYS A 256 -6.22 20.91 23.08
CA LYS A 256 -7.52 20.43 22.55
C LYS A 256 -7.28 19.80 21.18
N LEU A 257 -8.04 18.75 20.90
CA LEU A 257 -8.11 18.20 19.55
C LEU A 257 -8.78 19.22 18.59
N PRO A 258 -8.34 19.29 17.33
CA PRO A 258 -9.01 20.13 16.32
C PRO A 258 -10.49 19.70 16.18
N ALA A 259 -11.33 20.59 15.70
CA ALA A 259 -12.71 20.25 15.36
C ALA A 259 -12.75 19.20 14.25
N ILE A 260 -13.77 18.32 14.30
CA ILE A 260 -14.02 17.41 13.19
C ILE A 260 -14.63 18.24 12.07
N PRO A 261 -14.13 18.15 10.82
CA PRO A 261 -14.72 18.84 9.68
C PRO A 261 -16.19 18.45 9.47
N ALA A 262 -16.97 19.34 8.88
CA ALA A 262 -18.33 19.01 8.47
C ALA A 262 -18.29 17.85 7.44
N PRO A 263 -19.23 16.91 7.52
CA PRO A 263 -19.28 15.81 6.54
C PRO A 263 -19.56 16.36 5.13
N VAL A 264 -18.97 15.69 4.14
CA VAL A 264 -19.26 16.00 2.74
C VAL A 264 -20.75 15.74 2.47
N PRO A 265 -21.47 16.65 1.81
CA PRO A 265 -22.87 16.44 1.50
C PRO A 265 -23.07 15.19 0.62
N MET A 266 -24.02 14.37 1.01
CA MET A 266 -24.42 13.21 0.21
C MET A 266 -25.71 13.53 -0.56
N ILE A 267 -25.78 13.06 -1.79
CA ILE A 267 -26.97 13.14 -2.61
C ILE A 267 -27.68 11.78 -2.64
N SER A 268 -28.99 11.80 -2.72
CA SER A 268 -29.79 10.62 -3.02
C SER A 268 -30.23 10.70 -4.48
N ILE A 269 -29.85 9.68 -5.25
CA ILE A 269 -30.31 9.55 -6.64
C ILE A 269 -31.52 8.63 -6.61
N PRO A 270 -32.69 9.06 -7.14
CA PRO A 270 -33.86 8.20 -7.21
C PRO A 270 -33.59 7.00 -8.12
N GLU A 271 -34.32 5.93 -7.90
CA GLU A 271 -34.30 4.76 -8.77
C GLU A 271 -34.61 5.14 -10.21
N PHE A 272 -33.84 4.64 -11.16
CA PHE A 272 -34.06 4.83 -12.59
C PHE A 272 -33.72 3.56 -13.36
N THR A 273 -34.37 3.36 -14.49
CA THR A 273 -34.11 2.21 -15.36
C THR A 273 -33.04 2.53 -16.37
N LEU A 274 -31.95 1.74 -16.34
CA LEU A 274 -30.91 1.81 -17.37
C LEU A 274 -31.47 1.33 -18.70
N GLN A 275 -31.24 2.11 -19.75
CA GLN A 275 -31.54 1.72 -21.11
C GLN A 275 -30.30 1.12 -21.78
N PRO A 276 -30.45 -0.01 -22.50
CA PRO A 276 -29.33 -0.52 -23.31
C PRO A 276 -28.87 0.53 -24.31
N PHE A 277 -27.61 0.89 -24.26
CA PHE A 277 -27.01 1.86 -25.19
C PHE A 277 -26.38 1.16 -26.40
N THR A 278 -25.65 0.09 -26.15
CA THR A 278 -24.96 -0.69 -27.18
C THR A 278 -24.62 -2.08 -26.65
N SER A 279 -24.25 -2.98 -27.57
CA SER A 279 -23.74 -4.32 -27.24
C SER A 279 -22.24 -4.37 -27.44
N VAL A 280 -21.52 -5.01 -26.52
CA VAL A 280 -20.09 -5.26 -26.67
C VAL A 280 -19.78 -6.07 -27.95
N TRP A 281 -20.73 -6.92 -28.39
CA TRP A 281 -20.58 -7.75 -29.58
C TRP A 281 -20.58 -6.95 -30.88
N ASP A 282 -21.19 -5.77 -30.90
CA ASP A 282 -21.28 -4.90 -32.05
C ASP A 282 -20.02 -4.00 -32.18
N HIS A 283 -19.17 -3.99 -31.16
CA HIS A 283 -17.99 -3.11 -31.07
C HIS A 283 -16.69 -3.87 -30.77
N LEU A 284 -16.65 -5.16 -31.11
CA LEU A 284 -15.41 -5.92 -30.94
C LEU A 284 -14.29 -5.36 -31.82
N PRO A 285 -13.07 -5.19 -31.27
CA PRO A 285 -11.91 -4.80 -32.07
C PRO A 285 -11.54 -5.89 -33.08
N GLN A 286 -10.68 -5.56 -34.04
CA GLN A 286 -10.19 -6.55 -34.99
C GLN A 286 -9.47 -7.68 -34.27
N PRO A 287 -9.80 -8.94 -34.59
CA PRO A 287 -9.25 -10.09 -33.86
C PRO A 287 -7.77 -10.29 -34.18
N VAL A 288 -6.99 -10.57 -33.14
CA VAL A 288 -5.61 -11.03 -33.29
C VAL A 288 -5.59 -12.55 -33.27
N LYS A 289 -5.02 -13.16 -34.33
CA LYS A 289 -4.88 -14.61 -34.43
C LYS A 289 -3.70 -15.11 -33.61
N SER A 290 -3.90 -16.19 -32.87
CA SER A 290 -2.86 -16.87 -32.12
C SER A 290 -3.10 -18.37 -32.15
N PRO A 291 -2.05 -19.21 -32.21
CA PRO A 291 -2.20 -20.66 -32.21
C PRO A 291 -2.75 -21.20 -30.88
N GLN A 292 -2.62 -20.43 -29.81
CA GLN A 292 -3.14 -20.77 -28.48
C GLN A 292 -3.51 -19.48 -27.72
N PRO A 293 -4.41 -19.56 -26.71
CA PRO A 293 -4.70 -18.45 -25.84
C PRO A 293 -3.42 -17.95 -25.14
N LYS A 294 -3.26 -16.65 -25.02
CA LYS A 294 -2.18 -16.00 -24.28
C LYS A 294 -2.80 -15.05 -23.25
N PRO A 295 -2.11 -14.76 -22.15
CA PRO A 295 -2.54 -13.73 -21.19
C PRO A 295 -2.57 -12.33 -21.84
N PHE A 296 -2.88 -11.30 -21.07
CA PHE A 296 -3.10 -9.94 -21.57
C PHE A 296 -1.80 -9.25 -22.02
N GLU A 297 -0.74 -9.43 -21.25
CA GLU A 297 0.49 -8.64 -21.31
C GLU A 297 1.20 -8.76 -22.69
N PRO A 298 1.33 -9.96 -23.31
CA PRO A 298 1.92 -10.06 -24.67
C PRO A 298 1.20 -9.26 -25.75
N TYR A 299 0.02 -8.75 -25.46
CA TYR A 299 -0.76 -7.92 -26.39
C TYR A 299 -0.78 -6.43 -25.97
N GLY A 300 0.00 -6.04 -24.97
CA GLY A 300 0.02 -4.67 -24.45
C GLY A 300 -1.27 -4.26 -23.74
N GLN A 301 -2.03 -5.24 -23.22
CA GLN A 301 -3.20 -4.98 -22.41
C GLN A 301 -2.88 -5.26 -20.95
N ASP A 302 -3.14 -4.28 -20.08
CA ASP A 302 -2.79 -4.36 -18.68
C ASP A 302 -3.98 -4.78 -17.82
N TYR A 303 -5.20 -4.33 -18.18
CA TYR A 303 -6.43 -4.59 -17.44
C TYR A 303 -7.64 -4.67 -18.37
N GLY A 304 -8.81 -4.99 -17.81
CA GLY A 304 -10.08 -5.08 -18.53
C GLY A 304 -10.48 -6.50 -18.88
N CYS A 305 -11.12 -6.68 -20.04
CA CYS A 305 -11.65 -7.96 -20.49
C CYS A 305 -11.08 -8.34 -21.85
N ARG A 306 -10.89 -9.64 -22.07
CA ARG A 306 -10.48 -10.19 -23.35
C ARG A 306 -11.41 -11.32 -23.77
N LEU A 307 -11.85 -11.26 -25.02
CA LEU A 307 -12.65 -12.31 -25.62
C LEU A 307 -11.78 -13.27 -26.42
N TYR A 308 -11.82 -14.53 -26.04
CA TYR A 308 -11.17 -15.61 -26.79
C TYR A 308 -12.22 -16.35 -27.61
N ARG A 309 -11.96 -16.54 -28.90
CA ARG A 309 -12.85 -17.29 -29.81
C ARG A 309 -12.06 -18.31 -30.61
N THR A 310 -12.59 -19.49 -30.71
CA THR A 310 -12.06 -20.55 -31.59
C THR A 310 -13.17 -21.23 -32.33
N THR A 311 -12.84 -21.92 -33.41
CA THR A 311 -13.76 -22.79 -34.16
C THR A 311 -13.41 -24.24 -33.87
N LEU A 312 -14.37 -24.98 -33.36
CA LEU A 312 -14.22 -26.41 -33.18
C LEU A 312 -14.62 -27.14 -34.49
N ILE A 313 -13.72 -27.92 -35.01
CA ILE A 313 -14.00 -28.81 -36.16
C ILE A 313 -14.38 -30.17 -35.59
N GLY A 314 -15.70 -30.42 -35.51
CA GLY A 314 -16.21 -31.72 -35.10
C GLY A 314 -16.29 -32.69 -36.29
N ARG A 315 -16.11 -34.00 -36.06
CA ARG A 315 -16.60 -35.01 -36.97
C ARG A 315 -18.13 -35.02 -36.93
N LYS A 316 -18.78 -34.99 -38.11
CA LYS A 316 -20.21 -35.19 -38.23
C LYS A 316 -20.56 -36.59 -37.76
#